data_767b69dcd1d129b999f0292fbf30c590
#
_entry.id   767b69dcd1d129b999f0292fbf30c590
#
_cell.length_a   1.000
_cell.length_b   1.000
_cell.length_c   1.000
_cell.angle_alpha   90.00
_cell.angle_beta   90.00
_cell.angle_gamma   90.00
#
_symmetry.space_group_name_H-M   'P 1'
#
loop_
_entity.id
_entity.type
_entity.pdbx_description
1 polymer ?
#
loop_
_entity_poly.entity_id
_entity_poly.type
_entity_poly.pdbx_seq_one_letter_code
_entity_poly.pdbx_strand_id
1 'polypeptide(L)'
;FYAHSSFGGAAPNEGQRRFINDVNRFSRLVEKCRESVRALDQAVVGVAPHSLRAATPEELIDVTALAPDGPIHIHIAEQVKEVEDCLAWSGARPVEFLLANAKVDKRWCLIHATHMTDAETVAMAKSGAIAGLCPITEANLGDGTFAAPLFREHGGRYGVGSDSNVLIGLPDELRQLEYSQRLAHRARNVLAVAGGSTGRALFDAALDGGSVALGAGASAIAAGASADLVSLDPKNPSLAGKSGDAILDAWIFANGSKVDCVWVHGRKQVSGGRHVKREAIAERFRNVMTALSA
;
A
#
# COMPACT_ATOMS: atom_id res chain seq x y z
N PHE A 1 -11.57 -1.99 -10.23
CA PHE A 1 -12.52 -2.82 -10.98
C PHE A 1 -13.09 -3.90 -10.08
N TYR A 2 -14.43 -4.06 -10.10
CA TYR A 2 -15.13 -5.01 -9.27
C TYR A 2 -16.36 -5.53 -10.03
N ALA A 3 -16.40 -6.80 -10.41
CA ALA A 3 -17.50 -7.37 -11.19
C ALA A 3 -18.20 -8.56 -10.51
N HIS A 4 -17.49 -9.31 -9.67
CA HIS A 4 -17.96 -10.59 -9.14
C HIS A 4 -17.81 -10.68 -7.63
N SER A 5 -18.58 -11.59 -6.99
CA SER A 5 -18.54 -11.81 -5.53
C SER A 5 -17.49 -12.82 -5.09
N SER A 6 -17.08 -13.72 -6.00
CA SER A 6 -16.12 -14.79 -5.71
C SER A 6 -15.48 -15.30 -6.98
N PHE A 7 -14.50 -16.19 -6.84
CA PHE A 7 -13.80 -16.84 -7.93
C PHE A 7 -14.73 -17.44 -8.97
N GLY A 8 -14.27 -17.52 -10.23
CA GLY A 8 -15.02 -18.11 -11.34
C GLY A 8 -16.21 -17.26 -11.83
N GLY A 9 -16.23 -15.97 -11.51
CA GLY A 9 -17.27 -15.07 -12.01
C GLY A 9 -18.61 -15.19 -11.27
N ALA A 10 -18.60 -15.56 -9.99
CA ALA A 10 -19.82 -15.67 -9.21
C ALA A 10 -20.60 -14.35 -9.14
N ALA A 11 -21.93 -14.43 -9.24
CA ALA A 11 -22.80 -13.24 -9.24
C ALA A 11 -22.65 -12.41 -7.95
N PRO A 12 -22.63 -11.07 -8.06
CA PRO A 12 -22.51 -10.20 -6.89
C PRO A 12 -23.75 -10.32 -5.98
N ASN A 13 -23.52 -10.21 -4.68
CA ASN A 13 -24.59 -10.10 -3.69
C ASN A 13 -25.14 -8.66 -3.61
N GLU A 14 -26.21 -8.46 -2.83
CA GLU A 14 -26.87 -7.16 -2.73
C GLU A 14 -25.95 -6.06 -2.18
N GLY A 15 -25.12 -6.37 -1.17
CA GLY A 15 -24.18 -5.42 -0.58
C GLY A 15 -23.08 -4.96 -1.52
N GLN A 16 -22.77 -5.75 -2.53
CA GLN A 16 -21.73 -5.45 -3.52
C GLN A 16 -22.24 -4.61 -4.70
N ARG A 17 -23.55 -4.52 -4.94
CA ARG A 17 -24.15 -3.88 -6.13
C ARG A 17 -23.63 -2.46 -6.40
N ARG A 18 -23.36 -1.67 -5.37
CA ARG A 18 -22.87 -0.29 -5.51
C ARG A 18 -21.47 -0.18 -6.14
N PHE A 19 -20.69 -1.25 -6.07
CA PHE A 19 -19.31 -1.26 -6.55
C PHE A 19 -19.17 -1.90 -7.94
N ILE A 20 -20.23 -2.57 -8.41
CA ILE A 20 -20.18 -3.36 -9.65
C ILE A 20 -20.01 -2.45 -10.86
N ASN A 21 -19.04 -2.80 -11.68
CA ASN A 21 -18.87 -2.28 -13.03
C ASN A 21 -18.43 -3.41 -13.98
N ASP A 22 -18.76 -3.25 -15.25
CA ASP A 22 -18.21 -4.05 -16.35
C ASP A 22 -16.96 -3.37 -16.92
N VAL A 23 -16.21 -4.10 -17.76
CA VAL A 23 -14.97 -3.60 -18.39
C VAL A 23 -15.22 -2.31 -19.18
N ASN A 24 -16.35 -2.20 -19.90
CA ASN A 24 -16.65 -1.01 -20.69
C ASN A 24 -16.94 0.23 -19.82
N ARG A 25 -17.68 0.07 -18.73
CA ARG A 25 -17.89 1.16 -17.76
C ARG A 25 -16.60 1.57 -17.09
N PHE A 26 -15.80 0.60 -16.70
CA PHE A 26 -14.50 0.85 -16.08
C PHE A 26 -13.54 1.55 -17.03
N SER A 27 -13.47 1.13 -18.29
CA SER A 27 -12.67 1.80 -19.34
C SER A 27 -13.05 3.28 -19.47
N ARG A 28 -14.35 3.59 -19.57
CA ARG A 28 -14.82 4.99 -19.60
C ARG A 28 -14.45 5.78 -18.34
N LEU A 29 -14.45 5.13 -17.17
CA LEU A 29 -14.00 5.75 -15.91
C LEU A 29 -12.51 6.08 -15.96
N VAL A 30 -11.67 5.14 -16.41
CA VAL A 30 -10.23 5.34 -16.56
C VAL A 30 -9.93 6.51 -17.51
N GLU A 31 -10.61 6.58 -18.65
CA GLU A 31 -10.47 7.71 -19.59
C GLU A 31 -10.82 9.06 -18.93
N LYS A 32 -11.95 9.12 -18.21
CA LYS A 32 -12.34 10.33 -17.47
C LYS A 32 -11.33 10.71 -16.39
N CYS A 33 -10.76 9.74 -15.70
CA CYS A 33 -9.68 9.99 -14.74
C CYS A 33 -8.47 10.60 -15.43
N ARG A 34 -8.03 10.04 -16.56
CA ARG A 34 -6.93 10.58 -17.36
C ARG A 34 -7.18 12.01 -17.82
N GLU A 35 -8.39 12.30 -18.29
CA GLU A 35 -8.78 13.66 -18.67
C GLU A 35 -8.72 14.62 -17.48
N SER A 36 -9.25 14.20 -16.34
CA SER A 36 -9.31 15.02 -15.12
C SER A 36 -7.95 15.36 -14.55
N VAL A 37 -6.97 14.45 -14.66
CA VAL A 37 -5.63 14.68 -14.10
C VAL A 37 -4.69 15.45 -15.04
N ARG A 38 -5.06 15.69 -16.28
CA ARG A 38 -4.21 16.43 -17.26
C ARG A 38 -3.74 17.81 -16.76
N ALA A 39 -4.56 18.45 -15.91
CA ALA A 39 -4.24 19.74 -15.32
C ALA A 39 -3.51 19.64 -13.96
N LEU A 40 -3.21 18.43 -13.51
CA LEU A 40 -2.52 18.19 -12.24
C LEU A 40 -1.09 17.74 -12.53
N ASP A 41 -0.14 18.54 -12.10
CA ASP A 41 1.27 18.21 -12.22
C ASP A 41 1.55 16.91 -11.46
N GLN A 42 2.22 15.95 -12.13
CA GLN A 42 2.66 14.67 -11.57
C GLN A 42 1.54 13.73 -11.06
N ALA A 43 0.30 13.93 -11.47
CA ALA A 43 -0.74 12.94 -11.23
C ALA A 43 -0.54 11.71 -12.12
N VAL A 44 -0.66 10.52 -11.54
CA VAL A 44 -0.55 9.23 -12.23
C VAL A 44 -1.91 8.53 -12.15
N VAL A 45 -2.33 7.92 -13.25
CA VAL A 45 -3.52 7.07 -13.29
C VAL A 45 -3.09 5.63 -13.52
N GLY A 46 -3.45 4.77 -12.58
CA GLY A 46 -3.31 3.32 -12.68
C GLY A 46 -4.66 2.62 -12.68
N VAL A 47 -4.65 1.31 -12.64
CA VAL A 47 -5.84 0.48 -12.50
C VAL A 47 -5.72 -0.42 -11.28
N ALA A 48 -6.87 -0.74 -10.69
CA ALA A 48 -6.94 -1.64 -9.55
C ALA A 48 -8.08 -2.66 -9.75
N PRO A 49 -7.83 -3.80 -10.41
CA PRO A 49 -8.69 -4.95 -10.24
C PRO A 49 -8.69 -5.31 -8.76
N HIS A 50 -9.89 -5.39 -8.15
CA HIS A 50 -9.99 -5.52 -6.71
C HIS A 50 -9.25 -6.76 -6.18
N SER A 51 -9.52 -7.92 -6.75
CA SER A 51 -8.92 -9.21 -6.40
C SER A 51 -9.25 -10.26 -7.46
N LEU A 52 -8.67 -11.44 -7.40
CA LEU A 52 -9.05 -12.59 -8.23
C LEU A 52 -10.47 -13.10 -7.94
N ARG A 53 -11.06 -12.71 -6.82
CA ARG A 53 -12.48 -12.97 -6.49
C ARG A 53 -13.41 -12.06 -7.29
N ALA A 54 -12.97 -10.84 -7.59
CA ALA A 54 -13.81 -9.79 -8.17
C ALA A 54 -13.63 -9.59 -9.68
N ALA A 55 -12.66 -10.24 -10.28
CA ALA A 55 -12.38 -10.22 -11.71
C ALA A 55 -12.08 -11.63 -12.23
N THR A 56 -12.64 -12.00 -13.37
CA THR A 56 -12.22 -13.23 -14.07
C THR A 56 -10.83 -13.05 -14.70
N PRO A 57 -10.15 -14.14 -15.09
CA PRO A 57 -8.85 -14.03 -15.79
C PRO A 57 -8.91 -13.16 -17.05
N GLU A 58 -9.98 -13.27 -17.83
CA GLU A 58 -10.20 -12.49 -19.05
C GLU A 58 -10.37 -11.01 -18.74
N GLU A 59 -11.23 -10.69 -17.75
CA GLU A 59 -11.42 -9.32 -17.28
C GLU A 59 -10.13 -8.72 -16.68
N LEU A 60 -9.33 -9.54 -16.00
CA LEU A 60 -8.04 -9.11 -15.49
C LEU A 60 -7.10 -8.67 -16.63
N ILE A 61 -7.05 -9.43 -17.72
CA ILE A 61 -6.27 -9.08 -18.92
C ILE A 61 -6.77 -7.75 -19.48
N ASP A 62 -8.08 -7.62 -19.71
CA ASP A 62 -8.70 -6.43 -20.30
C ASP A 62 -8.47 -5.19 -19.43
N VAL A 63 -8.66 -5.31 -18.10
CA VAL A 63 -8.49 -4.20 -17.14
C VAL A 63 -7.04 -3.76 -17.07
N THR A 64 -6.09 -4.69 -17.01
CA THR A 64 -4.67 -4.36 -16.94
C THR A 64 -4.14 -3.74 -18.23
N ALA A 65 -4.70 -4.09 -19.39
CA ALA A 65 -4.39 -3.45 -20.66
C ALA A 65 -4.77 -1.97 -20.71
N LEU A 66 -5.70 -1.52 -19.86
CA LEU A 66 -6.06 -0.09 -19.76
C LEU A 66 -4.94 0.76 -19.14
N ALA A 67 -3.93 0.18 -18.49
CA ALA A 67 -2.81 0.90 -17.91
C ALA A 67 -1.47 0.32 -18.40
N PRO A 68 -1.12 0.48 -19.69
CA PRO A 68 0.06 -0.15 -20.27
C PRO A 68 1.36 0.29 -19.57
N ASP A 69 1.42 1.53 -19.10
CA ASP A 69 2.58 2.12 -18.43
C ASP A 69 2.30 2.53 -16.97
N GLY A 70 1.05 2.42 -16.52
CA GLY A 70 0.61 2.82 -15.19
C GLY A 70 0.73 1.71 -14.14
N PRO A 71 0.62 2.04 -12.86
CA PRO A 71 0.60 1.06 -11.78
C PRO A 71 -0.67 0.21 -11.81
N ILE A 72 -0.54 -1.04 -11.36
CA ILE A 72 -1.60 -2.04 -11.27
C ILE A 72 -1.64 -2.55 -9.83
N HIS A 73 -2.73 -2.34 -9.12
CA HIS A 73 -2.89 -2.78 -7.74
C HIS A 73 -3.95 -3.87 -7.64
N ILE A 74 -3.71 -4.90 -6.82
CA ILE A 74 -4.65 -6.00 -6.58
C ILE A 74 -4.50 -6.53 -5.16
N HIS A 75 -5.62 -6.74 -4.43
CA HIS A 75 -5.59 -7.48 -3.17
C HIS A 75 -5.40 -8.97 -3.47
N ILE A 76 -4.52 -9.62 -2.70
CA ILE A 76 -4.20 -11.03 -2.94
C ILE A 76 -3.74 -11.73 -1.67
N ALA A 77 -4.23 -12.95 -1.46
CA ALA A 77 -3.83 -13.84 -0.36
C ALA A 77 -3.88 -13.15 1.02
N GLU A 78 -4.86 -12.27 1.22
CA GLU A 78 -5.04 -11.53 2.48
C GLU A 78 -5.47 -12.46 3.61
N GLN A 79 -6.43 -13.33 3.36
CA GLN A 79 -7.04 -14.19 4.34
C GLN A 79 -6.92 -15.66 3.98
N VAL A 80 -6.87 -16.53 5.00
CA VAL A 80 -6.80 -18.01 4.82
C VAL A 80 -7.95 -18.49 3.94
N LYS A 81 -9.17 -17.99 4.18
CA LYS A 81 -10.34 -18.40 3.38
C LYS A 81 -10.18 -18.05 1.89
N GLU A 82 -9.58 -16.94 1.56
CA GLU A 82 -9.30 -16.60 0.15
C GLU A 82 -8.38 -17.63 -0.50
N VAL A 83 -7.36 -18.08 0.22
CA VAL A 83 -6.43 -19.11 -0.27
C VAL A 83 -7.14 -20.45 -0.47
N GLU A 84 -7.97 -20.86 0.49
CA GLU A 84 -8.74 -22.11 0.42
C GLU A 84 -9.74 -22.08 -0.75
N ASP A 85 -10.47 -21.00 -0.90
CA ASP A 85 -11.44 -20.82 -1.99
C ASP A 85 -10.77 -20.80 -3.37
N CYS A 86 -9.59 -20.17 -3.49
CA CYS A 86 -8.79 -20.17 -4.72
C CYS A 86 -8.30 -21.57 -5.10
N LEU A 87 -7.77 -22.30 -4.12
CA LEU A 87 -7.35 -23.70 -4.30
C LEU A 87 -8.51 -24.58 -4.73
N ALA A 88 -9.67 -24.43 -4.11
CA ALA A 88 -10.86 -25.21 -4.45
C ALA A 88 -11.36 -24.92 -5.87
N TRP A 89 -11.25 -23.66 -6.32
CA TRP A 89 -11.69 -23.24 -7.64
C TRP A 89 -10.71 -23.59 -8.74
N SER A 90 -9.42 -23.28 -8.56
CA SER A 90 -8.41 -23.32 -9.65
C SER A 90 -7.38 -24.45 -9.50
N GLY A 91 -7.28 -25.06 -8.33
CA GLY A 91 -6.20 -26.00 -7.99
C GLY A 91 -4.86 -25.31 -7.68
N ALA A 92 -4.80 -23.99 -7.70
CA ALA A 92 -3.62 -23.19 -7.40
C ALA A 92 -3.88 -22.16 -6.29
N ARG A 93 -2.84 -21.72 -5.59
CA ARG A 93 -2.92 -20.66 -4.60
C ARG A 93 -3.00 -19.29 -5.29
N PRO A 94 -3.52 -18.23 -4.64
CA PRO A 94 -3.77 -16.95 -5.31
C PRO A 94 -2.55 -16.35 -6.01
N VAL A 95 -1.39 -16.29 -5.33
CA VAL A 95 -0.17 -15.70 -5.93
C VAL A 95 0.39 -16.60 -7.03
N GLU A 96 0.39 -17.91 -6.82
CA GLU A 96 0.76 -18.89 -7.85
C GLU A 96 -0.13 -18.74 -9.10
N PHE A 97 -1.45 -18.67 -8.91
CA PHE A 97 -2.41 -18.48 -10.00
C PHE A 97 -2.16 -17.18 -10.76
N LEU A 98 -1.98 -16.07 -10.03
CA LEU A 98 -1.73 -14.77 -10.66
C LEU A 98 -0.46 -14.77 -11.49
N LEU A 99 0.65 -15.29 -10.93
CA LEU A 99 1.94 -15.33 -11.63
C LEU A 99 1.93 -16.26 -12.86
N ALA A 100 1.09 -17.29 -12.86
CA ALA A 100 0.92 -18.20 -14.01
C ALA A 100 0.04 -17.62 -15.13
N ASN A 101 -0.92 -16.74 -14.79
CA ASN A 101 -1.95 -16.27 -15.73
C ASN A 101 -1.83 -14.79 -16.12
N ALA A 102 -0.96 -14.02 -15.46
CA ALA A 102 -0.74 -12.62 -15.77
C ALA A 102 0.75 -12.31 -15.90
N LYS A 103 1.10 -11.34 -16.76
CA LYS A 103 2.47 -10.82 -16.85
C LYS A 103 2.73 -9.85 -15.69
N VAL A 104 3.00 -10.42 -14.52
CA VAL A 104 3.31 -9.65 -13.32
C VAL A 104 4.74 -9.09 -13.42
N ASP A 105 4.88 -7.79 -13.25
CA ASP A 105 6.15 -7.06 -13.31
C ASP A 105 6.20 -5.94 -12.24
N LYS A 106 7.19 -5.07 -12.28
CA LYS A 106 7.41 -3.97 -11.33
C LYS A 106 6.27 -2.94 -11.25
N ARG A 107 5.31 -2.95 -12.19
CA ARG A 107 4.13 -2.06 -12.13
C ARG A 107 3.05 -2.59 -11.21
N TRP A 108 3.13 -3.86 -10.83
CA TRP A 108 2.16 -4.49 -9.95
C TRP A 108 2.48 -4.23 -8.48
N CYS A 109 1.44 -3.88 -7.75
CA CYS A 109 1.43 -3.83 -6.29
C CYS A 109 0.44 -4.87 -5.79
N LEU A 110 0.97 -5.92 -5.17
CA LEU A 110 0.20 -7.02 -4.59
C LEU A 110 -0.09 -6.67 -3.13
N ILE A 111 -1.36 -6.31 -2.86
CA ILE A 111 -1.76 -5.79 -1.56
C ILE A 111 -1.93 -6.96 -0.58
N HIS A 112 -1.43 -6.81 0.63
CA HIS A 112 -1.30 -7.78 1.72
C HIS A 112 -0.31 -8.90 1.41
N ALA A 113 -0.65 -9.82 0.50
CA ALA A 113 0.17 -11.00 0.17
C ALA A 113 0.60 -11.79 1.44
N THR A 114 -0.30 -11.83 2.45
CA THR A 114 -0.03 -12.32 3.80
C THR A 114 0.20 -13.84 3.81
N HIS A 115 -0.68 -14.56 3.12
CA HIS A 115 -0.70 -16.02 3.14
C HIS A 115 -0.03 -16.64 1.91
N MET A 116 1.27 -16.43 1.77
CA MET A 116 2.10 -17.05 0.74
C MET A 116 2.92 -18.22 1.31
N THR A 117 3.21 -19.20 0.47
CA THR A 117 4.30 -20.15 0.73
C THR A 117 5.66 -19.48 0.48
N ASP A 118 6.74 -20.09 0.96
CA ASP A 118 8.09 -19.62 0.67
C ASP A 118 8.36 -19.54 -0.84
N ALA A 119 7.85 -20.52 -1.61
CA ALA A 119 7.99 -20.54 -3.06
C ALA A 119 7.26 -19.36 -3.73
N GLU A 120 6.01 -19.06 -3.31
CA GLU A 120 5.26 -17.91 -3.79
C GLU A 120 5.97 -16.59 -3.41
N THR A 121 6.47 -16.48 -2.18
CA THR A 121 7.21 -15.32 -1.69
C THR A 121 8.45 -15.01 -2.55
N VAL A 122 9.23 -16.06 -2.83
CA VAL A 122 10.43 -15.95 -3.69
C VAL A 122 10.05 -15.62 -5.14
N ALA A 123 9.01 -16.25 -5.68
CA ALA A 123 8.54 -16.01 -7.04
C ALA A 123 8.02 -14.58 -7.19
N MET A 124 7.24 -14.09 -6.23
CA MET A 124 6.77 -12.71 -6.20
C MET A 124 7.93 -11.71 -6.14
N ALA A 125 8.91 -11.93 -5.25
CA ALA A 125 10.11 -11.08 -5.18
C ALA A 125 10.85 -11.00 -6.52
N LYS A 126 11.03 -12.13 -7.19
CA LYS A 126 11.72 -12.23 -8.48
C LYS A 126 10.92 -11.63 -9.64
N SER A 127 9.59 -11.54 -9.57
CA SER A 127 8.77 -10.88 -10.59
C SER A 127 8.99 -9.37 -10.65
N GLY A 128 9.52 -8.79 -9.58
CA GLY A 128 9.69 -7.36 -9.40
C GLY A 128 8.45 -6.64 -8.88
N ALA A 129 7.34 -7.36 -8.65
CA ALA A 129 6.14 -6.80 -8.04
C ALA A 129 6.43 -6.24 -6.64
N ILE A 130 5.69 -5.20 -6.29
CA ILE A 130 5.77 -4.56 -4.97
C ILE A 130 4.78 -5.22 -4.02
N ALA A 131 5.18 -5.52 -2.80
CA ALA A 131 4.24 -5.86 -1.74
C ALA A 131 3.63 -4.57 -1.16
N GLY A 132 2.31 -4.44 -1.24
CA GLY A 132 1.58 -3.33 -0.62
C GLY A 132 1.09 -3.75 0.75
N LEU A 133 1.87 -3.49 1.79
CA LEU A 133 1.58 -3.97 3.13
C LEU A 133 0.68 -2.98 3.89
N CYS A 134 -0.25 -3.51 4.68
CA CYS A 134 -1.16 -2.75 5.52
C CYS A 134 -1.11 -3.29 6.96
N PRO A 135 0.05 -3.19 7.66
CA PRO A 135 0.31 -3.88 8.91
C PRO A 135 -0.71 -3.61 10.02
N ILE A 136 -1.25 -2.40 10.09
CA ILE A 136 -2.30 -2.05 11.07
C ILE A 136 -3.61 -2.74 10.73
N THR A 137 -4.01 -2.78 9.46
CA THR A 137 -5.23 -3.48 9.03
C THR A 137 -5.10 -4.98 9.25
N GLU A 138 -3.99 -5.57 8.83
CA GLU A 138 -3.67 -7.00 8.99
C GLU A 138 -3.71 -7.42 10.47
N ALA A 139 -3.19 -6.55 11.37
CA ALA A 139 -3.28 -6.76 12.81
C ALA A 139 -4.71 -6.57 13.35
N ASN A 140 -5.45 -5.56 12.87
CA ASN A 140 -6.81 -5.25 13.30
C ASN A 140 -7.81 -6.35 12.89
N LEU A 141 -7.63 -6.94 11.72
CA LEU A 141 -8.46 -8.03 11.22
C LEU A 141 -7.98 -9.42 11.68
N GLY A 142 -6.74 -9.52 12.17
CA GLY A 142 -6.16 -10.77 12.58
C GLY A 142 -5.75 -11.66 11.40
N ASP A 143 -5.41 -11.04 10.26
CA ASP A 143 -5.11 -11.76 9.02
C ASP A 143 -3.80 -12.55 9.12
N GLY A 144 -2.77 -12.01 9.76
CA GLY A 144 -1.49 -12.71 9.92
C GLY A 144 -0.28 -11.81 9.75
N THR A 145 0.85 -12.43 9.39
CA THR A 145 2.14 -11.73 9.24
C THR A 145 2.77 -12.06 7.90
N PHE A 146 3.05 -11.04 7.10
CA PHE A 146 3.76 -11.16 5.83
C PHE A 146 5.19 -11.67 6.04
N ALA A 147 5.71 -12.51 5.15
CA ALA A 147 7.06 -13.08 5.21
C ALA A 147 8.15 -12.07 4.77
N ALA A 148 8.23 -10.92 5.46
CA ALA A 148 9.08 -9.80 5.04
C ALA A 148 10.59 -10.12 4.98
N PRO A 149 11.20 -10.88 5.89
CA PRO A 149 12.61 -11.23 5.79
C PRO A 149 12.93 -12.02 4.52
N LEU A 150 12.19 -13.09 4.25
CA LEU A 150 12.37 -13.94 3.07
C LEU A 150 12.16 -13.12 1.77
N PHE A 151 11.12 -12.29 1.73
CA PHE A 151 10.83 -11.45 0.57
C PHE A 151 11.98 -10.49 0.26
N ARG A 152 12.50 -9.80 1.29
CA ARG A 152 13.63 -8.88 1.15
C ARG A 152 14.94 -9.56 0.79
N GLU A 153 15.22 -10.73 1.35
CA GLU A 153 16.40 -11.55 1.03
C GLU A 153 16.49 -11.85 -0.48
N HIS A 154 15.33 -12.00 -1.13
CA HIS A 154 15.24 -12.26 -2.58
C HIS A 154 15.03 -10.99 -3.42
N GLY A 155 15.35 -9.81 -2.86
CA GLY A 155 15.28 -8.52 -3.58
C GLY A 155 13.88 -7.95 -3.69
N GLY A 156 12.91 -8.47 -2.96
CA GLY A 156 11.55 -7.96 -2.90
C GLY A 156 11.48 -6.57 -2.29
N ARG A 157 10.61 -5.72 -2.85
CA ARG A 157 10.34 -4.34 -2.41
C ARG A 157 8.93 -4.22 -1.88
N TYR A 158 8.72 -3.38 -0.86
CA TYR A 158 7.40 -3.13 -0.31
C TYR A 158 7.11 -1.64 -0.12
N GLY A 159 5.85 -1.26 -0.20
CA GLY A 159 5.30 -0.02 0.31
C GLY A 159 4.32 -0.31 1.45
N VAL A 160 3.89 0.73 2.16
CA VAL A 160 2.88 0.59 3.21
C VAL A 160 1.70 1.53 2.97
N GLY A 161 0.52 1.10 3.37
CA GLY A 161 -0.73 1.85 3.27
C GLY A 161 -1.62 1.65 4.50
N SER A 162 -2.52 2.60 4.75
CA SER A 162 -3.43 2.58 5.92
C SER A 162 -4.70 1.77 5.71
N ASP A 163 -5.00 1.39 4.48
CA ASP A 163 -6.15 0.57 4.06
C ASP A 163 -7.46 0.91 4.80
N SER A 164 -7.84 0.16 5.84
CA SER A 164 -9.07 0.34 6.62
C SER A 164 -9.17 1.67 7.39
N ASN A 165 -8.12 2.49 7.41
CA ASN A 165 -8.06 3.78 8.10
C ASN A 165 -8.35 3.72 9.62
N VAL A 166 -8.05 2.60 10.27
CA VAL A 166 -8.20 2.44 11.72
C VAL A 166 -7.21 3.32 12.47
N LEU A 167 -5.96 3.31 12.03
CA LEU A 167 -4.88 4.18 12.52
C LEU A 167 -4.06 4.65 11.32
N ILE A 168 -4.05 5.97 11.05
CA ILE A 168 -3.42 6.53 9.86
C ILE A 168 -2.10 7.20 10.25
N GLY A 169 -0.99 6.51 10.02
CA GLY A 169 0.33 7.05 10.29
C GLY A 169 1.45 6.16 9.80
N LEU A 170 2.33 6.71 8.95
CA LEU A 170 3.48 5.96 8.45
C LEU A 170 4.33 5.32 9.58
N PRO A 171 4.68 6.03 10.67
CA PRO A 171 5.48 5.43 11.74
C PRO A 171 4.74 4.28 12.44
N ASP A 172 3.41 4.33 12.50
CA ASP A 172 2.60 3.27 13.11
C ASP A 172 2.60 2.02 12.26
N GLU A 173 2.44 2.15 10.94
CA GLU A 173 2.55 1.03 9.98
C GLU A 173 3.94 0.38 10.04
N LEU A 174 5.00 1.18 9.99
CA LEU A 174 6.37 0.67 10.03
C LEU A 174 6.71 -0.02 11.37
N ARG A 175 6.22 0.54 12.48
CA ARG A 175 6.37 -0.07 13.80
C ARG A 175 5.63 -1.39 13.89
N GLN A 176 4.38 -1.45 13.41
CA GLN A 176 3.58 -2.66 13.40
C GLN A 176 4.21 -3.74 12.52
N LEU A 177 4.71 -3.37 11.34
CA LEU A 177 5.45 -4.29 10.47
C LEU A 177 6.63 -4.92 11.19
N GLU A 178 7.49 -4.12 11.79
CA GLU A 178 8.66 -4.65 12.54
C GLU A 178 8.24 -5.47 13.76
N TYR A 179 7.21 -5.05 14.50
CA TYR A 179 6.77 -5.78 15.70
C TYR A 179 6.14 -7.13 15.36
N SER A 180 5.37 -7.24 14.28
CA SER A 180 4.86 -8.53 13.81
C SER A 180 5.99 -9.51 13.50
N GLN A 181 7.05 -9.03 12.83
CA GLN A 181 8.23 -9.85 12.55
C GLN A 181 8.97 -10.27 13.84
N ARG A 182 9.16 -9.34 14.79
CA ARG A 182 9.80 -9.66 16.08
C ARG A 182 9.07 -10.76 16.83
N LEU A 183 7.74 -10.70 16.86
CA LEU A 183 6.91 -11.69 17.52
C LEU A 183 6.97 -13.04 16.80
N ALA A 184 6.85 -13.05 15.46
CA ALA A 184 6.92 -14.27 14.66
C ALA A 184 8.28 -14.97 14.78
N HIS A 185 9.38 -14.22 14.71
CA HIS A 185 10.75 -14.76 14.74
C HIS A 185 11.36 -14.84 16.14
N ARG A 186 10.71 -14.27 17.18
CA ARG A 186 11.25 -14.17 18.56
C ARG A 186 12.64 -13.54 18.60
N ALA A 187 12.85 -12.50 17.81
CA ALA A 187 14.12 -11.82 17.60
C ALA A 187 13.93 -10.28 17.66
N ARG A 188 15.03 -9.56 17.83
CA ARG A 188 15.03 -8.08 17.77
C ARG A 188 15.54 -7.60 16.42
N ASN A 189 15.08 -6.42 15.98
CA ASN A 189 15.58 -5.73 14.78
C ASN A 189 15.57 -6.64 13.53
N VAL A 190 14.45 -7.33 13.31
CA VAL A 190 14.33 -8.37 12.28
C VAL A 190 14.51 -7.80 10.87
N LEU A 191 13.99 -6.60 10.63
CA LEU A 191 14.09 -5.95 9.31
C LEU A 191 15.24 -4.94 9.21
N ALA A 192 16.12 -4.86 10.21
CA ALA A 192 17.32 -4.04 10.13
C ALA A 192 18.34 -4.62 9.13
N VAL A 193 19.14 -3.75 8.54
CA VAL A 193 20.37 -4.17 7.85
C VAL A 193 21.49 -4.36 8.88
N ALA A 194 22.42 -5.26 8.62
CA ALA A 194 23.53 -5.54 9.53
C ALA A 194 24.32 -4.25 9.86
N GLY A 195 24.44 -3.95 11.17
CA GLY A 195 25.12 -2.75 11.66
C GLY A 195 24.37 -1.42 11.42
N GLY A 196 23.13 -1.47 10.90
CA GLY A 196 22.33 -0.30 10.60
C GLY A 196 21.18 -0.07 11.59
N SER A 197 20.48 1.05 11.38
CA SER A 197 19.26 1.41 12.12
C SER A 197 18.06 0.66 11.57
N THR A 198 17.20 0.14 12.44
CA THR A 198 15.92 -0.48 12.03
C THR A 198 14.98 0.55 11.42
N GLY A 199 14.88 1.75 12.01
CA GLY A 199 14.02 2.81 11.50
C GLY A 199 14.44 3.30 10.13
N ARG A 200 15.75 3.41 9.87
CA ARG A 200 16.29 3.76 8.55
C ARG A 200 15.93 2.68 7.53
N ALA A 201 16.17 1.41 7.86
CA ALA A 201 15.91 0.30 6.95
C ALA A 201 14.42 0.19 6.56
N LEU A 202 13.52 0.37 7.54
CA LEU A 202 12.08 0.36 7.31
C LEU A 202 11.63 1.53 6.44
N PHE A 203 12.10 2.74 6.78
CA PHE A 203 11.71 3.96 6.07
C PHE A 203 12.17 3.94 4.62
N ASP A 204 13.44 3.63 4.38
CA ASP A 204 14.00 3.61 3.02
C ASP A 204 13.33 2.53 2.16
N ALA A 205 13.07 1.35 2.72
CA ALA A 205 12.37 0.28 2.00
C ALA A 205 10.93 0.66 1.63
N ALA A 206 10.19 1.27 2.57
CA ALA A 206 8.82 1.72 2.30
C ALA A 206 8.78 2.89 1.30
N LEU A 207 9.77 3.78 1.35
CA LEU A 207 9.90 4.90 0.41
C LEU A 207 10.21 4.40 -1.02
N ASP A 208 11.16 3.48 -1.17
CA ASP A 208 11.54 2.91 -2.46
C ASP A 208 10.37 2.11 -3.07
N GLY A 209 9.83 1.15 -2.34
CA GLY A 209 8.73 0.33 -2.84
C GLY A 209 7.45 1.13 -3.06
N GLY A 210 7.11 2.06 -2.15
CA GLY A 210 5.94 2.93 -2.27
C GLY A 210 6.02 3.84 -3.48
N SER A 211 7.19 4.40 -3.79
CA SER A 211 7.40 5.23 -4.98
C SER A 211 7.13 4.46 -6.27
N VAL A 212 7.61 3.23 -6.35
CA VAL A 212 7.36 2.36 -7.51
C VAL A 212 5.89 1.98 -7.61
N ALA A 213 5.26 1.59 -6.50
CA ALA A 213 3.84 1.22 -6.47
C ALA A 213 2.93 2.38 -6.91
N LEU A 214 3.30 3.61 -6.63
CA LEU A 214 2.58 4.81 -7.04
C LEU A 214 2.90 5.27 -8.47
N GLY A 215 3.87 4.65 -9.15
CA GLY A 215 4.38 5.16 -10.42
C GLY A 215 5.06 6.52 -10.30
N ALA A 216 5.52 6.87 -9.08
CA ALA A 216 6.25 8.10 -8.83
C ALA A 216 7.71 7.97 -9.27
N GLY A 217 8.35 9.11 -9.51
CA GLY A 217 9.79 9.16 -9.75
C GLY A 217 10.63 8.83 -8.51
N ALA A 218 11.94 8.91 -8.63
CA ALA A 218 12.85 8.67 -7.51
C ALA A 218 12.54 9.58 -6.32
N SER A 219 12.39 8.98 -5.15
CA SER A 219 12.11 9.67 -3.89
C SER A 219 13.42 9.89 -3.12
N ALA A 220 13.95 11.10 -3.24
CA ALA A 220 15.18 11.50 -2.54
C ALA A 220 15.21 13.01 -2.34
N ILE A 221 15.93 13.47 -1.32
CA ILE A 221 16.26 14.90 -1.20
C ILE A 221 17.48 15.15 -2.07
N ALA A 222 17.25 15.41 -3.37
CA ALA A 222 18.27 15.63 -4.37
C ALA A 222 17.79 16.61 -5.44
N ALA A 223 18.72 17.28 -6.11
CA ALA A 223 18.40 18.14 -7.25
C ALA A 223 17.75 17.32 -8.37
N GLY A 224 16.63 17.80 -8.90
CA GLY A 224 15.84 17.12 -9.94
C GLY A 224 14.82 16.11 -9.42
N ALA A 225 14.81 15.78 -8.13
CA ALA A 225 13.74 15.00 -7.50
C ALA A 225 12.51 15.88 -7.21
N SER A 226 11.34 15.23 -7.06
CA SER A 226 10.14 15.94 -6.60
C SER A 226 10.36 16.55 -5.23
N ALA A 227 9.90 17.79 -5.06
CA ALA A 227 9.98 18.50 -3.78
C ALA A 227 8.85 18.07 -2.83
N ASP A 228 8.69 16.76 -2.64
CA ASP A 228 7.82 16.15 -1.65
C ASP A 228 8.61 15.93 -0.36
N LEU A 229 8.37 16.78 0.64
CA LEU A 229 9.19 16.85 1.85
C LEU A 229 8.33 16.75 3.10
N VAL A 230 8.87 16.12 4.11
CA VAL A 230 8.28 16.07 5.46
C VAL A 230 9.30 16.56 6.47
N SER A 231 8.90 17.44 7.39
CA SER A 231 9.69 17.78 8.57
C SER A 231 9.03 17.29 9.86
N LEU A 232 9.85 16.89 10.81
CA LEU A 232 9.42 16.56 12.18
C LEU A 232 9.57 17.78 13.08
N ASP A 233 8.77 17.86 14.16
CA ASP A 233 8.89 18.92 15.15
C ASP A 233 10.18 18.74 15.98
N PRO A 234 11.19 19.60 15.81
CA PRO A 234 12.48 19.46 16.51
C PRO A 234 12.39 19.74 18.02
N LYS A 235 11.28 20.33 18.48
CA LYS A 235 11.04 20.61 19.91
C LYS A 235 10.47 19.41 20.64
N ASN A 236 10.12 18.34 19.92
CA ASN A 236 9.58 17.15 20.55
C ASN A 236 10.65 16.49 21.45
N PRO A 237 10.37 16.22 22.75
CA PRO A 237 11.34 15.62 23.65
C PRO A 237 11.94 14.30 23.18
N SER A 238 11.18 13.50 22.40
CA SER A 238 11.67 12.22 21.86
C SER A 238 12.82 12.38 20.86
N LEU A 239 13.02 13.59 20.30
CA LEU A 239 14.11 13.92 19.40
C LEU A 239 15.29 14.62 20.07
N ALA A 240 15.18 14.95 21.35
CA ALA A 240 16.24 15.66 22.07
C ALA A 240 17.56 14.88 22.02
N GLY A 241 18.63 15.54 21.56
CA GLY A 241 19.96 14.94 21.43
C GLY A 241 20.11 13.86 20.35
N LYS A 242 19.12 13.65 19.50
CA LYS A 242 19.18 12.67 18.41
C LYS A 242 19.64 13.31 17.11
N SER A 243 20.41 12.54 16.34
CA SER A 243 20.90 12.93 15.01
C SER A 243 20.94 11.73 14.09
N GLY A 244 21.02 11.97 12.76
CA GLY A 244 21.10 10.92 11.75
C GLY A 244 19.92 9.93 11.87
N ASP A 245 20.23 8.66 11.78
CA ASP A 245 19.23 7.59 11.79
C ASP A 245 18.48 7.43 13.11
N ALA A 246 19.06 7.87 14.24
CA ALA A 246 18.37 7.87 15.52
C ALA A 246 17.09 8.73 15.53
N ILE A 247 16.95 9.69 14.60
CA ILE A 247 15.73 10.47 14.40
C ILE A 247 14.61 9.56 13.85
N LEU A 248 14.91 8.71 12.87
CA LEU A 248 13.95 7.77 12.30
C LEU A 248 13.56 6.68 13.30
N ASP A 249 14.53 6.14 14.04
CA ASP A 249 14.26 5.19 15.13
C ASP A 249 13.31 5.81 16.17
N ALA A 250 13.57 7.05 16.58
CA ALA A 250 12.71 7.74 17.53
C ALA A 250 11.31 8.03 16.96
N TRP A 251 11.24 8.44 15.70
CA TRP A 251 9.96 8.71 15.06
C TRP A 251 9.08 7.46 14.96
N ILE A 252 9.67 6.33 14.59
CA ILE A 252 8.93 5.08 14.41
C ILE A 252 8.62 4.42 15.77
N PHE A 253 9.59 4.34 16.70
CA PHE A 253 9.47 3.50 17.90
C PHE A 253 9.16 4.26 19.19
N ALA A 254 9.44 5.58 19.28
CA ALA A 254 9.18 6.34 20.50
C ALA A 254 7.80 7.02 20.56
N ASN A 255 7.01 6.95 19.49
CA ASN A 255 5.60 7.43 19.42
C ASN A 255 5.39 8.89 19.86
N GLY A 256 6.42 9.72 19.80
CA GLY A 256 6.33 11.10 20.30
C GLY A 256 6.51 12.17 19.23
N SER A 257 7.20 11.84 18.15
CA SER A 257 7.52 12.80 17.10
C SER A 257 6.35 13.00 16.15
N LYS A 258 5.92 14.26 16.02
CA LYS A 258 4.86 14.63 15.09
C LYS A 258 5.46 15.22 13.82
N VAL A 259 4.77 15.00 12.70
CA VAL A 259 5.02 15.74 11.48
C VAL A 259 4.70 17.22 11.74
N ASP A 260 5.66 18.10 11.49
CA ASP A 260 5.49 19.54 11.59
C ASP A 260 4.98 20.13 10.27
N CYS A 261 5.74 19.94 9.19
CA CYS A 261 5.35 20.42 7.88
C CYS A 261 5.37 19.32 6.82
N VAL A 262 4.51 19.49 5.80
CA VAL A 262 4.51 18.67 4.59
C VAL A 262 4.49 19.59 3.38
N TRP A 263 5.37 19.34 2.43
CA TRP A 263 5.35 19.96 1.10
C TRP A 263 5.04 18.90 0.07
N VAL A 264 4.17 19.25 -0.87
CA VAL A 264 3.87 18.44 -2.06
C VAL A 264 4.22 19.32 -3.24
N HIS A 265 5.13 18.88 -4.08
CA HIS A 265 5.65 19.67 -5.21
C HIS A 265 6.16 21.05 -4.79
N GLY A 266 6.87 21.14 -3.68
CA GLY A 266 7.35 22.38 -3.12
C GLY A 266 6.25 23.30 -2.53
N ARG A 267 4.99 22.92 -2.61
CA ARG A 267 3.86 23.68 -2.01
C ARG A 267 3.57 23.15 -0.61
N LYS A 268 3.70 23.99 0.39
CA LYS A 268 3.42 23.62 1.79
C LYS A 268 1.92 23.34 1.97
N GLN A 269 1.59 22.10 2.31
CA GLN A 269 0.22 21.63 2.58
C GLN A 269 -0.09 21.49 4.07
N VAL A 270 0.95 21.24 4.89
CA VAL A 270 0.83 21.12 6.35
C VAL A 270 1.82 22.06 7.00
N SER A 271 1.41 22.71 8.07
CA SER A 271 2.24 23.58 8.92
C SER A 271 1.81 23.44 10.37
N GLY A 272 2.76 23.26 11.28
CA GLY A 272 2.49 23.01 12.70
C GLY A 272 1.61 21.74 12.91
N GLY A 273 1.78 20.73 12.08
CA GLY A 273 0.99 19.49 12.13
C GLY A 273 -0.46 19.64 11.65
N ARG A 274 -0.82 20.75 11.01
CA ARG A 274 -2.20 21.01 10.55
C ARG A 274 -2.22 21.29 9.04
N HIS A 275 -3.08 20.55 8.33
CA HIS A 275 -3.33 20.81 6.90
C HIS A 275 -3.95 22.22 6.72
N VAL A 276 -3.52 22.94 5.68
CA VAL A 276 -3.95 24.35 5.43
C VAL A 276 -5.46 24.52 5.26
N LYS A 277 -6.17 23.47 4.84
CA LYS A 277 -7.64 23.46 4.68
C LYS A 277 -8.36 22.67 5.79
N ARG A 278 -7.69 22.35 6.90
CA ARG A 278 -8.21 21.45 7.93
C ARG A 278 -9.61 21.84 8.42
N GLU A 279 -9.82 23.10 8.77
CA GLU A 279 -11.07 23.53 9.39
C GLU A 279 -12.26 23.36 8.44
N ALA A 280 -12.12 23.84 7.20
CA ALA A 280 -13.16 23.70 6.18
C ALA A 280 -13.47 22.23 5.84
N ILE A 281 -12.42 21.38 5.77
CA ILE A 281 -12.60 19.96 5.53
C ILE A 281 -13.31 19.29 6.71
N ALA A 282 -12.90 19.57 7.93
CA ALA A 282 -13.47 18.98 9.14
C ALA A 282 -14.96 19.39 9.34
N GLU A 283 -15.30 20.64 9.02
CA GLU A 283 -16.69 21.09 9.08
C GLU A 283 -17.58 20.35 8.06
N ARG A 284 -17.13 20.32 6.79
CA ARG A 284 -17.86 19.59 5.74
C ARG A 284 -18.00 18.11 6.07
N PHE A 285 -16.94 17.47 6.55
CA PHE A 285 -16.97 16.07 6.96
C PHE A 285 -18.01 15.81 8.07
N ARG A 286 -18.02 16.63 9.15
CA ARG A 286 -19.02 16.51 10.21
C ARG A 286 -20.45 16.62 9.67
N ASN A 287 -20.70 17.59 8.80
CA ASN A 287 -22.03 17.79 8.23
C ASN A 287 -22.50 16.58 7.41
N VAL A 288 -21.60 16.01 6.58
CA VAL A 288 -21.90 14.81 5.79
C VAL A 288 -22.13 13.60 6.70
N MET A 289 -21.28 13.39 7.69
CA MET A 289 -21.42 12.24 8.60
C MET A 289 -22.71 12.34 9.43
N THR A 290 -23.06 13.52 9.91
CA THR A 290 -24.34 13.74 10.62
C THR A 290 -25.54 13.40 9.73
N ALA A 291 -25.51 13.84 8.46
CA ALA A 291 -26.58 13.54 7.50
C ALA A 291 -26.68 12.05 7.13
N LEU A 292 -25.56 11.32 7.11
CA LEU A 292 -25.53 9.88 6.82
C LEU A 292 -25.95 9.02 8.02
N SER A 293 -25.88 9.56 9.25
CA SER A 293 -26.21 8.86 10.48
C SER A 293 -27.65 9.16 10.96
N ALA A 294 -28.35 10.08 10.30
CA ALA A 294 -29.75 10.43 10.54
C ALA A 294 -30.69 9.53 9.73
#